data_e001f22fb655c47303d66db51ec1f0fa
#
_entry.id   e001f22fb655c47303d66db51ec1f0fa
#
_cell.length_a   1.000
_cell.length_b   1.000
_cell.length_c   1.000
_cell.angle_alpha   90.00
_cell.angle_beta   90.00
_cell.angle_gamma   90.00
#
_symmetry.space_group_name_H-M   'P 1'
#
loop_
_entity.id
_entity.type
_entity.pdbx_description
1 polymer ?
#
loop_
_entity_poly.entity_id
_entity_poly.type
_entity_poly.pdbx_seq_one_letter_code
_entity_poly.pdbx_strand_id
1 'polypeptide(L)'
;TTVGRHLAELLGREFLDSDHEIERKTGASIPWIFEKEGEQGFRKRETIVIDEKKKKKNLVVATGGGAVTQAMNREYLKHRGIVIYLYTPVEIQLLRTHRDKNRPLLQVENPEQKLKDLLKARDPLYRDVAHYIIETNQGAARDLALRILQLIVSKEII
;
A
#
# COMPACT_ATOMS: atom_id res chain seq x y z
N THR A 1 -0.94 -3.05 5.65
CA THR A 1 -0.06 -4.14 6.07
C THR A 1 -0.79 -5.20 6.86
N THR A 2 -1.51 -4.82 7.91
CA THR A 2 -2.24 -5.78 8.76
C THR A 2 -3.32 -6.54 7.96
N VAL A 3 -4.09 -5.84 7.13
CA VAL A 3 -5.10 -6.45 6.28
C VAL A 3 -4.46 -7.43 5.30
N GLY A 4 -3.34 -7.03 4.70
CA GLY A 4 -2.60 -7.89 3.77
C GLY A 4 -2.12 -9.18 4.41
N ARG A 5 -1.63 -9.12 5.63
CA ARG A 5 -1.20 -10.31 6.38
C ARG A 5 -2.35 -11.27 6.65
N HIS A 6 -3.49 -10.75 7.11
CA HIS A 6 -4.66 -11.57 7.33
C HIS A 6 -5.14 -12.22 6.03
N LEU A 7 -5.15 -11.45 4.94
CA LEU A 7 -5.55 -11.98 3.64
C LEU A 7 -4.60 -13.10 3.17
N ALA A 8 -3.30 -12.90 3.34
CA ALA A 8 -2.32 -13.91 2.97
C ALA A 8 -2.52 -15.21 3.74
N GLU A 9 -2.78 -15.11 5.06
CA GLU A 9 -3.09 -16.29 5.89
C GLU A 9 -4.33 -17.01 5.38
N LEU A 10 -5.40 -16.26 5.09
CA LEU A 10 -6.65 -16.84 4.59
C LEU A 10 -6.48 -17.55 3.24
N LEU A 11 -5.58 -17.02 2.40
CA LEU A 11 -5.31 -17.61 1.08
C LEU A 11 -4.22 -18.67 1.09
N GLY A 12 -3.52 -18.87 2.21
CA GLY A 12 -2.37 -19.77 2.28
C GLY A 12 -1.21 -19.30 1.40
N ARG A 13 -0.99 -17.98 1.30
CA ARG A 13 0.05 -17.39 0.45
C ARG A 13 1.07 -16.63 1.29
N GLU A 14 2.25 -16.40 0.72
CA GLU A 14 3.25 -15.54 1.34
C GLU A 14 2.77 -14.10 1.37
N PHE A 15 3.18 -13.37 2.39
CA PHE A 15 2.93 -11.94 2.52
C PHE A 15 4.23 -11.15 2.38
N LEU A 16 4.18 -10.02 1.68
CA LEU A 16 5.28 -9.09 1.57
C LEU A 16 4.78 -7.66 1.70
N ASP A 17 5.46 -6.87 2.53
CA ASP A 17 5.28 -5.42 2.61
C ASP A 17 6.44 -4.76 1.88
N SER A 18 6.16 -3.93 0.88
CA SER A 18 7.21 -3.33 0.05
C SER A 18 8.14 -2.42 0.86
N ASP A 19 7.61 -1.69 1.84
CA ASP A 19 8.43 -0.81 2.68
C ASP A 19 9.39 -1.63 3.56
N HIS A 20 8.89 -2.71 4.18
CA HIS A 20 9.73 -3.60 4.98
C HIS A 20 10.82 -4.25 4.13
N GLU A 21 10.50 -4.61 2.89
CA GLU A 21 11.49 -5.20 1.99
C GLU A 21 12.59 -4.22 1.64
N ILE A 22 12.26 -2.95 1.44
CA ILE A 22 13.25 -1.89 1.21
C ILE A 22 14.16 -1.76 2.43
N GLU A 23 13.59 -1.73 3.63
CA GLU A 23 14.39 -1.65 4.87
C GLU A 23 15.29 -2.87 5.03
N ARG A 24 14.78 -4.06 4.74
CA ARG A 24 15.56 -5.28 4.82
C ARG A 24 16.76 -5.26 3.86
N LYS A 25 16.53 -4.83 2.62
CA LYS A 25 17.58 -4.79 1.59
C LYS A 25 18.65 -3.72 1.87
N THR A 26 18.23 -2.58 2.39
CA THR A 26 19.14 -1.45 2.63
C THR A 26 19.81 -1.51 4.00
N GLY A 27 19.19 -2.18 4.96
CA GLY A 27 19.61 -2.13 6.35
C GLY A 27 19.35 -0.79 7.02
N ALA A 28 18.49 0.05 6.41
CA ALA A 28 18.19 1.40 6.88
C ALA A 28 16.70 1.61 7.02
N SER A 29 16.29 2.50 7.93
CA SER A 29 14.88 2.86 8.09
C SER A 29 14.41 3.74 6.93
N ILE A 30 13.10 3.73 6.66
CA ILE A 30 12.50 4.58 5.63
C ILE A 30 12.81 6.08 5.88
N PRO A 31 12.63 6.62 7.11
CA PRO A 31 13.00 8.03 7.37
C PRO A 31 14.46 8.33 7.04
N TRP A 32 15.37 7.41 7.35
CA TRP A 32 16.78 7.59 7.06
C TRP A 32 17.05 7.65 5.55
N ILE A 33 16.37 6.78 4.78
CA ILE A 33 16.49 6.77 3.32
C ILE A 33 15.99 8.08 2.72
N PHE A 34 14.85 8.60 3.19
CA PHE A 34 14.33 9.90 2.76
C PHE A 34 15.31 11.03 3.07
N GLU A 35 15.92 11.01 4.25
CA GLU A 35 16.90 12.03 4.64
C GLU A 35 18.14 12.00 3.75
N LYS A 36 18.68 10.82 3.48
CA LYS A 36 19.96 10.66 2.77
C LYS A 36 19.82 10.66 1.24
N GLU A 37 18.75 10.11 0.73
CA GLU A 37 18.57 9.93 -0.72
C GLU A 37 17.39 10.72 -1.29
N GLY A 38 16.56 11.29 -0.42
CA GLY A 38 15.35 12.00 -0.82
C GLY A 38 14.23 11.08 -1.29
N GLU A 39 13.11 11.66 -1.64
CA GLU A 39 11.97 10.89 -2.13
C GLU A 39 12.30 10.15 -3.42
N GLN A 40 13.04 10.77 -4.34
CA GLN A 40 13.43 10.11 -5.59
C GLN A 40 14.25 8.85 -5.35
N GLY A 41 15.19 8.89 -4.42
CA GLY A 41 15.99 7.72 -4.09
C GLY A 41 15.14 6.59 -3.51
N PHE A 42 14.23 6.92 -2.61
CA PHE A 42 13.29 5.95 -2.07
C PHE A 42 12.40 5.35 -3.17
N ARG A 43 11.86 6.19 -4.07
CA ARG A 43 11.00 5.70 -5.16
C ARG A 43 11.71 4.76 -6.12
N LYS A 44 13.00 4.98 -6.38
CA LYS A 44 13.81 4.06 -7.19
C LYS A 44 13.91 2.68 -6.53
N ARG A 45 14.15 2.65 -5.22
CA ARG A 45 14.24 1.40 -4.46
C ARG A 45 12.89 0.68 -4.42
N GLU A 46 11.82 1.43 -4.26
CA GLU A 46 10.46 0.89 -4.26
C GLU A 46 10.13 0.24 -5.61
N THR A 47 10.46 0.89 -6.71
CA THR A 47 10.23 0.35 -8.05
C THR A 47 10.98 -0.96 -8.27
N ILE A 48 12.23 -1.05 -7.82
CA ILE A 48 13.02 -2.28 -7.91
C ILE A 48 12.34 -3.42 -7.14
N VAL A 49 11.88 -3.14 -5.93
CA VAL A 49 11.20 -4.14 -5.11
C VAL A 49 9.91 -4.61 -5.77
N ILE A 50 9.09 -3.69 -6.26
CA ILE A 50 7.83 -4.02 -6.93
C ILE A 50 8.08 -4.87 -8.17
N ASP A 51 9.06 -4.49 -9.00
CA ASP A 51 9.40 -5.24 -10.19
C ASP A 51 9.83 -6.68 -9.87
N GLU A 52 10.73 -6.85 -8.92
CA GLU A 52 11.22 -8.17 -8.52
C GLU A 52 10.11 -9.06 -7.96
N LYS A 53 9.29 -8.53 -7.05
CA LYS A 53 8.30 -9.32 -6.33
C LYS A 53 7.08 -9.64 -7.17
N LYS A 54 6.74 -8.83 -8.12
CA LYS A 54 5.60 -9.09 -9.01
C LYS A 54 5.84 -10.22 -10.00
N LYS A 55 7.06 -10.66 -10.15
CA LYS A 55 7.39 -11.84 -10.95
C LYS A 55 7.10 -13.14 -10.19
N LYS A 56 6.95 -13.09 -8.87
CA LYS A 56 6.58 -14.25 -8.07
C LYS A 56 5.07 -14.46 -8.09
N LYS A 57 4.67 -15.72 -8.18
CA LYS A 57 3.27 -16.14 -8.08
C LYS A 57 2.92 -16.46 -6.62
N ASN A 58 1.63 -16.45 -6.30
CA ASN A 58 1.12 -16.82 -4.97
C ASN A 58 1.62 -15.90 -3.85
N LEU A 59 1.67 -14.62 -4.11
CA LEU A 59 2.15 -13.62 -3.17
C LEU A 59 1.08 -12.56 -2.93
N VAL A 60 0.87 -12.19 -1.68
CA VAL A 60 0.08 -11.01 -1.32
C VAL A 60 1.05 -9.89 -0.99
N VAL A 61 0.96 -8.78 -1.72
CA VAL A 61 1.86 -7.65 -1.55
C VAL A 61 1.10 -6.44 -1.03
N ALA A 62 1.56 -5.85 0.06
CA ALA A 62 1.10 -4.54 0.52
C ALA A 62 2.13 -3.50 0.08
N THR A 63 1.67 -2.47 -0.62
CA THR A 63 2.54 -1.39 -1.05
C THR A 63 2.34 -0.15 -0.20
N GLY A 64 3.37 0.69 -0.12
CA GLY A 64 3.21 2.03 0.43
C GLY A 64 2.30 2.88 -0.46
N GLY A 65 1.65 3.89 0.14
CA GLY A 65 0.68 4.72 -0.56
C GLY A 65 1.25 5.53 -1.71
N GLY A 66 2.54 5.84 -1.68
CA GLY A 66 3.19 6.60 -2.74
C GLY A 66 3.69 5.78 -3.92
N ALA A 67 3.54 4.45 -3.89
CA ALA A 67 4.00 3.60 -4.99
C ALA A 67 3.36 3.98 -6.33
N VAL A 68 2.11 4.40 -6.32
CA VAL A 68 1.36 4.77 -7.54
C VAL A 68 1.84 6.06 -8.18
N THR A 69 2.69 6.84 -7.51
CA THR A 69 3.21 8.10 -8.08
C THR A 69 4.19 7.86 -9.23
N GLN A 70 4.75 6.66 -9.33
CA GLN A 70 5.68 6.30 -10.40
C GLN A 70 4.96 5.54 -11.51
N ALA A 71 5.08 6.01 -12.75
CA ALA A 71 4.40 5.42 -13.89
C ALA A 71 4.78 3.94 -14.10
N MET A 72 6.04 3.57 -13.90
CA MET A 72 6.48 2.18 -14.03
C MET A 72 5.79 1.28 -13.00
N ASN A 73 5.64 1.76 -11.77
CA ASN A 73 4.94 0.99 -10.74
C ASN A 73 3.48 0.77 -11.13
N ARG A 74 2.82 1.78 -11.68
CA ARG A 74 1.43 1.64 -12.15
C ARG A 74 1.31 0.59 -13.24
N GLU A 75 2.24 0.57 -14.19
CA GLU A 75 2.25 -0.45 -15.24
C GLU A 75 2.42 -1.86 -14.66
N TYR A 76 3.38 -2.04 -13.76
CA TYR A 76 3.59 -3.34 -13.14
C TYR A 76 2.36 -3.77 -12.34
N LEU A 77 1.77 -2.87 -11.55
CA LEU A 77 0.59 -3.19 -10.75
C LEU A 77 -0.61 -3.57 -11.61
N LYS A 78 -0.88 -2.82 -12.67
CA LYS A 78 -2.01 -3.08 -13.55
C LYS A 78 -1.93 -4.42 -14.27
N HIS A 79 -0.75 -4.77 -14.75
CA HIS A 79 -0.60 -5.86 -15.72
C HIS A 79 -0.08 -7.17 -15.15
N ARG A 80 0.43 -7.17 -13.91
CA ARG A 80 1.06 -8.35 -13.32
C ARG A 80 0.34 -8.93 -12.11
N GLY A 81 -0.86 -8.47 -11.80
CA GLY A 81 -1.59 -8.98 -10.66
C GLY A 81 -2.95 -8.36 -10.51
N ILE A 82 -3.63 -8.73 -9.43
CA ILE A 82 -4.92 -8.16 -9.07
C ILE A 82 -4.68 -7.10 -8.01
N VAL A 83 -5.12 -5.89 -8.30
CA VAL A 83 -4.93 -4.74 -7.41
C VAL A 83 -6.24 -4.41 -6.72
N ILE A 84 -6.19 -4.35 -5.40
CA ILE A 84 -7.32 -3.94 -4.57
C ILE A 84 -6.96 -2.62 -3.90
N TYR A 85 -7.73 -1.60 -4.19
CA TYR A 85 -7.58 -0.30 -3.56
C TYR A 85 -8.48 -0.26 -2.33
N LEU A 86 -7.86 -0.10 -1.17
CA LEU A 86 -8.57 0.08 0.09
C LEU A 86 -8.77 1.57 0.31
N TYR A 87 -9.92 2.09 -0.10
CA TYR A 87 -10.26 3.49 0.08
C TYR A 87 -10.62 3.75 1.53
N THR A 88 -9.92 4.69 2.15
CA THR A 88 -10.15 5.06 3.55
C THR A 88 -10.49 6.54 3.61
N PRO A 89 -11.68 6.93 4.13
CA PRO A 89 -12.01 8.34 4.33
C PRO A 89 -10.97 9.08 5.17
N VAL A 90 -10.77 10.37 4.91
CA VAL A 90 -9.74 11.16 5.59
C VAL A 90 -9.92 11.15 7.10
N GLU A 91 -11.14 11.18 7.59
CA GLU A 91 -11.45 11.16 9.02
C GLU A 91 -10.88 9.91 9.71
N ILE A 92 -11.02 8.75 9.05
CA ILE A 92 -10.50 7.48 9.56
C ILE A 92 -8.97 7.46 9.46
N GLN A 93 -8.40 8.00 8.39
CA GLN A 93 -6.95 8.11 8.26
C GLN A 93 -6.36 8.97 9.38
N LEU A 94 -7.01 10.09 9.71
CA LEU A 94 -6.57 10.96 10.80
C LEU A 94 -6.55 10.24 12.14
N LEU A 95 -7.59 9.46 12.45
CA LEU A 95 -7.63 8.67 13.68
C LEU A 95 -6.47 7.68 13.77
N ARG A 96 -6.11 7.05 12.65
CA ARG A 96 -4.98 6.11 12.60
C ARG A 96 -3.63 6.79 12.73
N THR A 97 -3.45 7.95 12.10
CA THR A 97 -2.17 8.66 12.12
C THR A 97 -1.85 9.30 13.48
N HIS A 98 -2.86 9.65 14.28
CA HIS A 98 -2.62 10.07 15.65
C HIS A 98 -1.94 8.99 16.50
N ARG A 99 -2.05 7.73 16.10
CA ARG A 99 -1.44 6.59 16.79
C ARG A 99 -0.12 6.13 16.17
N ASP A 100 0.17 6.56 14.93
CA ASP A 100 1.37 6.15 14.19
C ASP A 100 2.25 7.35 13.89
N LYS A 101 3.36 7.46 14.63
CA LYS A 101 4.32 8.54 14.49
C LYS A 101 5.43 8.26 13.48
N ASN A 102 5.39 7.11 12.81
CA ASN A 102 6.46 6.65 11.90
C ASN A 102 6.20 6.98 10.42
N ARG A 103 5.29 7.91 10.12
CA ARG A 103 5.00 8.32 8.75
C ARG A 103 5.58 9.71 8.47
N PRO A 104 6.75 9.82 7.82
CA PRO A 104 7.44 11.10 7.64
C PRO A 104 6.61 12.16 6.92
N LEU A 105 5.81 11.75 5.92
CA LEU A 105 5.02 12.66 5.11
C LEU A 105 3.81 13.26 5.87
N LEU A 106 3.46 12.70 7.04
CA LEU A 106 2.32 13.14 7.83
C LEU A 106 2.73 13.88 9.11
N GLN A 107 4.04 13.98 9.38
CA GLN A 107 4.56 14.73 10.53
C GLN A 107 4.75 16.21 10.16
N VAL A 108 3.62 16.93 9.98
CA VAL A 108 3.59 18.32 9.57
C VAL A 108 2.60 19.09 10.45
N GLU A 109 2.61 20.44 10.36
CA GLU A 109 1.77 21.29 11.20
C GLU A 109 0.27 21.07 11.01
N ASN A 110 -0.17 20.73 9.79
CA ASN A 110 -1.58 20.49 9.50
C ASN A 110 -1.76 19.12 8.86
N PRO A 111 -1.83 18.04 9.67
CA PRO A 111 -1.98 16.68 9.14
C PRO A 111 -3.25 16.48 8.31
N GLU A 112 -4.37 17.10 8.72
CA GLU A 112 -5.63 16.96 8.00
C GLU A 112 -5.53 17.50 6.57
N GLN A 113 -4.99 18.70 6.42
CA GLN A 113 -4.83 19.30 5.09
C GLN A 113 -3.86 18.49 4.24
N LYS A 114 -2.79 17.98 4.86
CA LYS A 114 -1.81 17.13 4.17
C LYS A 114 -2.46 15.86 3.65
N LEU A 115 -3.29 15.20 4.45
CA LEU A 115 -4.00 13.99 4.03
C LEU A 115 -4.99 14.29 2.91
N LYS A 116 -5.73 15.41 2.98
CA LYS A 116 -6.65 15.82 1.92
C LYS A 116 -5.92 16.06 0.61
N ASP A 117 -4.79 16.75 0.66
CA ASP A 117 -3.98 17.05 -0.52
C ASP A 117 -3.40 15.79 -1.12
N LEU A 118 -2.88 14.88 -0.29
CA LEU A 118 -2.36 13.60 -0.75
C LEU A 118 -3.44 12.76 -1.40
N LEU A 119 -4.62 12.66 -0.79
CA LEU A 119 -5.72 11.90 -1.34
C LEU A 119 -6.18 12.48 -2.67
N LYS A 120 -6.33 13.81 -2.76
CA LYS A 120 -6.72 14.48 -4.00
C LYS A 120 -5.73 14.20 -5.12
N ALA A 121 -4.43 14.20 -4.82
CA ALA A 121 -3.39 13.93 -5.81
C ALA A 121 -3.30 12.46 -6.20
N ARG A 122 -3.47 11.56 -5.24
CA ARG A 122 -3.21 10.13 -5.42
C ARG A 122 -4.44 9.30 -5.76
N ASP A 123 -5.63 9.71 -5.32
CA ASP A 123 -6.85 8.91 -5.54
C ASP A 123 -7.08 8.59 -7.03
N PRO A 124 -6.91 9.51 -7.98
CA PRO A 124 -7.03 9.17 -9.40
C PRO A 124 -6.02 8.11 -9.84
N LEU A 125 -4.82 8.12 -9.27
CA LEU A 125 -3.77 7.14 -9.59
C LEU A 125 -4.12 5.76 -9.00
N TYR A 126 -4.65 5.72 -7.78
CA TYR A 126 -5.12 4.47 -7.17
C TYR A 126 -6.25 3.87 -8.00
N ARG A 127 -7.21 4.68 -8.42
CA ARG A 127 -8.34 4.21 -9.23
C ARG A 127 -7.91 3.73 -10.60
N ASP A 128 -6.90 4.36 -11.17
CA ASP A 128 -6.33 3.93 -12.45
C ASP A 128 -5.76 2.51 -12.40
N VAL A 129 -5.08 2.15 -11.32
CA VAL A 129 -4.44 0.83 -11.19
C VAL A 129 -5.35 -0.22 -10.57
N ALA A 130 -6.41 0.17 -9.88
CA ALA A 130 -7.26 -0.75 -9.13
C ALA A 130 -8.12 -1.60 -10.05
N HIS A 131 -8.14 -2.89 -9.79
CA HIS A 131 -9.11 -3.80 -10.38
C HIS A 131 -10.40 -3.79 -9.57
N TYR A 132 -10.29 -3.63 -8.26
CA TYR A 132 -11.42 -3.55 -7.33
C TYR A 132 -11.15 -2.48 -6.28
N ILE A 133 -12.21 -1.81 -5.85
CA ILE A 133 -12.15 -0.76 -4.83
C ILE A 133 -13.06 -1.18 -3.67
N ILE A 134 -12.52 -1.20 -2.46
CA ILE A 134 -13.27 -1.52 -1.26
C ILE A 134 -13.11 -0.37 -0.28
N GLU A 135 -14.24 0.19 0.15
CA GLU A 135 -14.22 1.22 1.17
C GLU A 135 -13.98 0.59 2.54
N THR A 136 -13.01 1.13 3.27
CA THR A 136 -12.69 0.67 4.62
C THR A 136 -13.45 1.49 5.66
N ASN A 137 -13.68 0.88 6.81
CA ASN A 137 -14.28 1.54 7.96
C ASN A 137 -13.42 1.31 9.20
N GLN A 138 -13.93 1.62 10.37
CA GLN A 138 -13.22 1.43 11.64
C GLN A 138 -13.23 -0.02 12.13
N GLY A 139 -13.76 -0.96 11.35
CA GLY A 139 -13.81 -2.37 11.71
C GLY A 139 -12.43 -3.02 11.76
N ALA A 140 -12.40 -4.24 12.29
CA ALA A 140 -11.16 -4.99 12.43
C ALA A 140 -10.54 -5.34 11.07
N ALA A 141 -9.21 -5.33 11.01
CA ALA A 141 -8.48 -5.67 9.80
C ALA A 141 -8.82 -7.07 9.27
N ARG A 142 -9.07 -8.03 10.18
CA ARG A 142 -9.46 -9.38 9.79
C ARG A 142 -10.78 -9.42 9.05
N ASP A 143 -11.76 -8.63 9.50
CA ASP A 143 -13.08 -8.56 8.86
C ASP A 143 -12.97 -7.99 7.45
N LEU A 144 -12.12 -6.99 7.27
CA LEU A 144 -11.84 -6.43 5.95
C LEU A 144 -11.17 -7.46 5.05
N ALA A 145 -10.22 -8.22 5.58
CA ALA A 145 -9.55 -9.30 4.83
C ALA A 145 -10.57 -10.36 4.38
N LEU A 146 -11.52 -10.71 5.23
CA LEU A 146 -12.61 -11.64 4.87
C LEU A 146 -13.50 -11.09 3.75
N ARG A 147 -13.80 -9.79 3.78
CA ARG A 147 -14.56 -9.15 2.71
C ARG A 147 -13.81 -9.20 1.38
N ILE A 148 -12.50 -8.98 1.42
CA ILE A 148 -11.65 -9.09 0.22
C ILE A 148 -11.65 -10.52 -0.30
N LEU A 149 -11.50 -11.49 0.59
CA LEU A 149 -11.53 -12.90 0.20
C LEU A 149 -12.85 -13.27 -0.47
N GLN A 150 -13.96 -12.84 0.10
CA GLN A 150 -15.29 -13.09 -0.48
C GLN A 150 -15.41 -12.48 -1.88
N LEU A 151 -14.89 -11.28 -2.08
CA LEU A 151 -14.88 -10.62 -3.38
C LEU A 151 -14.06 -11.42 -4.40
N ILE A 152 -12.86 -11.84 -4.03
CA ILE A 152 -11.97 -12.61 -4.90
C ILE A 152 -12.61 -13.94 -5.29
N VAL A 153 -13.21 -14.65 -4.35
CA VAL A 153 -13.90 -15.91 -4.60
C VAL A 153 -15.12 -15.71 -5.50
N SER A 154 -15.94 -14.68 -5.22
CA SER A 154 -17.16 -14.40 -6.00
C SER A 154 -16.85 -14.02 -7.45
N LYS A 155 -15.68 -13.48 -7.73
CA LYS A 155 -15.23 -13.12 -9.08
C LYS A 155 -14.41 -14.23 -9.75
N GLU A 156 -14.30 -15.38 -9.12
CA GLU A 156 -13.58 -16.52 -9.65
C GLU A 156 -12.12 -16.22 -10.01
N ILE A 157 -11.48 -15.35 -9.22
CA ILE A 157 -10.09 -14.96 -9.45
C ILE A 157 -9.14 -16.05 -8.97
N ILE A 158 -9.57 -16.81 -7.97
CA ILE A 158 -8.81 -17.93 -7.40
C ILE A 158 -9.66 -19.19 -7.33
#